data_63e57c8ba345aade8cec2714339e55cc
#
_entry.id   63e57c8ba345aade8cec2714339e55cc
#
_cell.length_a   1.000
_cell.length_b   1.000
_cell.length_c   1.000
_cell.angle_alpha   90.00
_cell.angle_beta   90.00
_cell.angle_gamma   90.00
#
_symmetry.space_group_name_H-M   'P 1'
#
loop_
_entity.id
_entity.type
_entity.pdbx_description
1 polymer ?
#
loop_
_entity_poly.entity_id
_entity_poly.type
_entity_poly.pdbx_seq_one_letter_code
_entity_poly.pdbx_strand_id
1 'polypeptide(L)'
;DVLLMKAEAQLRSGHDGSIAMNLVRNRAGMASLPATLSNLLDERLLEFMWEGWRRNDLIRFGLFHKAYDLRQPIEGESSAFTTLFPIPTNVLKLNLNLKQNPGYK
;
A
#
# COMPACT_ATOMS: atom_id res chain seq x y z
N ASP A 1 -6.23 6.19 -11.16
CA ASP A 1 -4.91 5.77 -10.64
C ASP A 1 -3.77 6.66 -11.16
N VAL A 2 -3.64 6.91 -12.47
CA VAL A 2 -2.49 7.64 -13.08
C VAL A 2 -2.21 9.00 -12.42
N LEU A 3 -3.25 9.79 -12.10
CA LEU A 3 -3.07 11.08 -11.42
C LEU A 3 -2.47 10.94 -10.02
N LEU A 4 -2.90 9.94 -9.26
CA LEU A 4 -2.34 9.67 -7.92
C LEU A 4 -0.94 9.08 -7.99
N MET A 5 -0.64 8.26 -9.00
CA MET A 5 0.74 7.81 -9.30
C MET A 5 1.65 8.99 -9.65
N LYS A 6 1.18 9.94 -10.47
CA LYS A 6 1.91 11.17 -10.78
C LYS A 6 2.17 11.99 -9.52
N ALA A 7 1.16 12.19 -8.69
CA ALA A 7 1.31 12.91 -7.41
C ALA A 7 2.34 12.23 -6.51
N GLU A 8 2.31 10.90 -6.40
CA GLU A 8 3.28 10.15 -5.62
C GLU A 8 4.72 10.31 -6.15
N ALA A 9 4.89 10.18 -7.46
CA ALA A 9 6.20 10.34 -8.08
C ALA A 9 6.77 11.75 -7.84
N GLN A 10 5.93 12.78 -7.96
CA GLN A 10 6.31 14.16 -7.66
C GLN A 10 6.74 14.31 -6.20
N LEU A 11 5.94 13.85 -5.25
CA LEU A 11 6.27 13.92 -3.81
C LEU A 11 7.57 13.19 -3.47
N ARG A 12 7.77 11.99 -4.00
CA ARG A 12 8.98 11.20 -3.74
C ARG A 12 10.24 11.80 -4.36
N SER A 13 10.09 12.59 -5.43
CA SER A 13 11.20 13.34 -6.04
C SER A 13 11.38 14.77 -5.51
N GLY A 14 10.67 15.13 -4.44
CA GLY A 14 10.79 16.45 -3.80
C GLY A 14 10.01 17.56 -4.50
N HIS A 15 9.07 17.21 -5.37
CA HIS A 15 8.21 18.16 -6.07
C HIS A 15 6.80 18.19 -5.48
N ASP A 16 6.05 19.24 -5.76
CA ASP A 16 4.66 19.37 -5.34
C ASP A 16 3.72 18.51 -6.19
N GLY A 17 3.04 17.56 -5.56
CA GLY A 17 2.03 16.69 -6.17
C GLY A 17 0.59 17.21 -6.05
N SER A 18 0.38 18.39 -5.48
CA SER A 18 -0.96 18.90 -5.10
C SER A 18 -1.90 19.04 -6.29
N ILE A 19 -1.41 19.49 -7.45
CA ILE A 19 -2.25 19.64 -8.64
C ILE A 19 -2.84 18.29 -9.05
N ALA A 20 -2.00 17.25 -9.17
CA ALA A 20 -2.42 15.93 -9.62
C ALA A 20 -3.36 15.26 -8.61
N MET A 21 -3.08 15.35 -7.31
CA MET A 21 -3.92 14.80 -6.26
C MET A 21 -5.28 15.53 -6.20
N ASN A 22 -5.29 16.85 -6.25
CA ASN A 22 -6.51 17.63 -6.12
C ASN A 22 -7.42 17.57 -7.35
N LEU A 23 -6.93 17.18 -8.51
CA LEU A 23 -7.80 16.84 -9.64
C LEU A 23 -8.74 15.67 -9.31
N VAL A 24 -8.25 14.67 -8.58
CA VAL A 24 -9.07 13.53 -8.12
C VAL A 24 -10.07 13.99 -7.08
N ARG A 25 -9.64 14.73 -6.06
CA ARG A 25 -10.49 15.26 -5.00
C ARG A 25 -11.61 16.18 -5.53
N ASN A 26 -11.27 17.11 -6.39
CA ASN A 26 -12.22 18.06 -6.96
C ASN A 26 -13.28 17.36 -7.82
N ARG A 27 -12.89 16.30 -8.56
CA ARG A 27 -13.86 15.46 -9.28
C ARG A 27 -14.89 14.83 -8.33
N ALA A 28 -14.47 14.44 -7.12
CA ALA A 28 -15.35 13.89 -6.08
C ALA A 28 -16.07 14.97 -5.25
N GLY A 29 -15.96 16.25 -5.60
CA GLY A 29 -16.57 17.36 -4.85
C GLY A 29 -15.89 17.69 -3.53
N MET A 30 -14.68 17.16 -3.30
CA MET A 30 -13.93 17.37 -2.06
C MET A 30 -13.01 18.58 -2.15
N ALA A 31 -12.84 19.28 -1.02
CA ALA A 31 -11.93 20.42 -0.93
C ALA A 31 -10.47 19.99 -1.19
N SER A 32 -9.71 20.88 -1.81
CA SER A 32 -8.29 20.67 -2.04
C SER A 32 -7.49 20.56 -0.73
N LEU A 33 -6.49 19.70 -0.72
CA LEU A 33 -5.53 19.51 0.39
C LEU A 33 -4.10 19.64 -0.12
N PRO A 34 -3.15 20.07 0.76
CA PRO A 34 -1.73 19.93 0.45
C PRO A 34 -1.37 18.47 0.19
N ALA A 35 -0.62 18.19 -0.88
CA ALA A 35 -0.14 16.86 -1.12
C ALA A 35 1.02 16.52 -0.17
N THR A 36 0.77 15.56 0.68
CA THR A 36 1.78 14.86 1.48
C THR A 36 1.67 13.37 1.21
N LEU A 37 2.69 12.58 1.51
CA LEU A 37 2.58 11.13 1.35
C LEU A 37 1.45 10.53 2.20
N SER A 38 1.15 11.11 3.38
CA SER A 38 0.03 10.69 4.21
C SER A 38 -1.32 10.98 3.53
N ASN A 39 -1.54 12.25 3.15
CA ASN A 39 -2.80 12.64 2.49
C ASN A 39 -3.01 11.87 1.17
N LEU A 40 -1.94 11.60 0.44
CA LEU A 40 -2.00 10.81 -0.78
C LEU A 40 -2.38 9.35 -0.50
N LEU A 41 -1.86 8.74 0.56
CA LEU A 41 -2.20 7.38 0.94
C LEU A 41 -3.68 7.26 1.36
N ASP A 42 -4.21 8.29 2.03
CA ASP A 42 -5.62 8.35 2.38
C ASP A 42 -6.51 8.58 1.15
N GLU A 43 -6.09 9.44 0.24
CA GLU A 43 -6.80 9.65 -1.02
C GLU A 43 -6.85 8.38 -1.87
N ARG A 44 -5.75 7.61 -1.92
CA ARG A 44 -5.72 6.29 -2.58
C ARG A 44 -6.66 5.29 -1.92
N LEU A 45 -6.78 5.30 -0.59
CA LEU A 45 -7.74 4.45 0.12
C LEU A 45 -9.17 4.77 -0.29
N LEU A 46 -9.52 6.04 -0.34
CA LEU A 46 -10.88 6.48 -0.70
C LEU A 46 -11.21 6.21 -2.16
N GLU A 47 -10.27 6.53 -3.07
CA GLU A 47 -10.47 6.37 -4.51
C GLU A 47 -10.55 4.89 -4.94
N PHE A 48 -9.80 4.00 -4.28
CA PHE A 48 -9.70 2.57 -4.64
C PHE A 48 -10.35 1.64 -3.61
N MET A 49 -11.31 2.14 -2.85
CA MET A 49 -12.07 1.33 -1.91
C MET A 49 -12.70 0.12 -2.64
N TRP A 50 -12.52 -1.08 -2.08
CA TRP A 50 -12.95 -2.36 -2.66
C TRP A 50 -12.19 -2.84 -3.92
N GLU A 51 -11.18 -2.11 -4.40
CA GLU A 51 -10.38 -2.54 -5.55
C GLU A 51 -9.12 -3.36 -5.18
N GLY A 52 -8.91 -3.63 -3.89
CA GLY A 52 -7.82 -4.49 -3.42
C GLY A 52 -6.42 -3.82 -3.37
N TRP A 53 -6.31 -2.52 -3.61
CA TRP A 53 -5.03 -1.81 -3.65
C TRP A 53 -4.41 -1.54 -2.28
N ARG A 54 -5.22 -1.46 -1.22
CA ARG A 54 -4.77 -1.00 0.11
C ARG A 54 -3.55 -1.78 0.66
N ARG A 55 -3.54 -3.10 0.51
CA ARG A 55 -2.41 -3.93 0.97
C ARG A 55 -1.11 -3.52 0.29
N ASN A 56 -1.12 -3.38 -1.04
CA ASN A 56 0.06 -2.99 -1.81
C ASN A 56 0.53 -1.59 -1.43
N ASP A 57 -0.39 -0.65 -1.27
CA ASP A 57 -0.07 0.71 -0.85
C ASP A 57 0.56 0.73 0.54
N LEU A 58 -0.01 0.04 1.51
CA LEU A 58 0.56 -0.04 2.87
C LEU A 58 1.97 -0.65 2.88
N ILE A 59 2.24 -1.67 2.05
CA ILE A 59 3.58 -2.25 1.90
C ILE A 59 4.54 -1.22 1.31
N ARG A 60 4.18 -0.55 0.21
CA ARG A 60 5.01 0.46 -0.47
C ARG A 60 5.31 1.67 0.41
N PHE A 61 4.37 2.05 1.27
CA PHE A 61 4.53 3.16 2.23
C PHE A 61 5.19 2.73 3.55
N GLY A 62 5.52 1.45 3.73
CA GLY A 62 6.16 0.93 4.94
C GLY A 62 5.26 0.92 6.17
N LEU A 63 3.94 0.86 5.98
CA LEU A 63 2.93 0.94 7.04
C LEU A 63 2.18 -0.38 7.27
N PHE A 64 2.42 -1.42 6.45
CA PHE A 64 1.63 -2.65 6.49
C PHE A 64 1.65 -3.36 7.85
N HIS A 65 2.77 -3.31 8.57
CA HIS A 65 2.93 -3.92 9.90
C HIS A 65 2.78 -2.93 11.06
N LYS A 66 2.42 -1.68 10.78
CA LYS A 66 2.16 -0.67 11.81
C LYS A 66 0.68 -0.66 12.19
N ALA A 67 0.39 -0.20 13.40
CA ALA A 67 -0.97 0.12 13.79
C ALA A 67 -1.52 1.24 12.89
N TYR A 68 -2.74 1.08 12.40
CA TYR A 68 -3.46 2.12 11.68
C TYR A 68 -4.97 1.90 11.88
N ASP A 69 -5.71 2.97 12.02
CA ASP A 69 -7.15 2.92 12.31
C ASP A 69 -7.47 1.92 13.43
N LEU A 70 -8.32 0.94 13.16
CA LEU A 70 -8.72 -0.10 14.11
C LEU A 70 -7.79 -1.32 14.12
N ARG A 71 -6.80 -1.36 13.21
CA ARG A 71 -5.85 -2.47 13.14
C ARG A 71 -4.74 -2.30 14.17
N GLN A 72 -4.59 -3.29 15.02
CA GLN A 72 -3.41 -3.43 15.87
C GLN A 72 -2.38 -4.38 15.21
N PRO A 73 -1.08 -4.21 15.44
CA PRO A 73 -0.08 -5.16 15.00
C PRO A 73 -0.36 -6.54 15.59
N ILE A 74 -0.18 -7.59 14.78
CA ILE A 74 -0.33 -8.98 15.24
C ILE A 74 1.03 -9.44 15.78
N GLU A 75 1.00 -10.21 16.86
CA GLU A 75 2.21 -10.80 17.44
C GLU A 75 2.97 -11.60 16.37
N GLY A 76 4.28 -11.38 16.28
CA GLY A 76 5.14 -12.01 15.26
C GLY A 76 5.22 -11.29 13.91
N GLU A 77 4.41 -10.27 13.65
CA GLU A 77 4.49 -9.47 12.41
C GLU A 77 5.74 -8.57 12.34
N SER A 78 6.42 -8.35 13.46
CA SER A 78 7.62 -7.49 13.52
C SER A 78 8.74 -7.92 12.58
N SER A 79 8.78 -9.19 12.16
CA SER A 79 9.72 -9.71 11.16
C SER A 79 9.38 -9.34 9.72
N ALA A 80 8.25 -8.68 9.49
CA ALA A 80 7.76 -8.22 8.17
C ALA A 80 7.56 -9.34 7.13
N PHE A 81 7.59 -10.62 7.52
CA PHE A 81 7.51 -11.74 6.57
C PHE A 81 6.15 -11.78 5.84
N THR A 82 5.07 -11.31 6.45
CA THR A 82 3.73 -11.29 5.87
C THR A 82 3.56 -10.31 4.71
N THR A 83 4.59 -9.52 4.36
CA THR A 83 4.62 -8.76 3.09
C THR A 83 4.62 -9.68 1.86
N LEU A 84 5.17 -10.88 2.00
CA LEU A 84 5.13 -11.93 0.99
C LEU A 84 4.00 -12.91 1.32
N PHE A 85 3.42 -13.52 0.31
CA PHE A 85 2.49 -14.64 0.50
C PHE A 85 3.27 -15.95 0.64
N PRO A 86 2.76 -16.93 1.43
CA PRO A 86 3.33 -18.26 1.45
C PRO A 86 3.17 -18.94 0.09
N ILE A 87 4.15 -19.74 -0.30
CA ILE A 87 3.99 -20.64 -1.44
C ILE A 87 3.06 -21.78 -1.02
N PRO A 88 1.98 -22.07 -1.77
CA PRO A 88 1.07 -23.14 -1.39
C PRO A 88 1.77 -24.50 -1.25
N THR A 89 1.43 -25.27 -0.22
CA THR A 89 2.08 -26.54 0.11
C THR A 89 2.02 -27.56 -1.04
N ASN A 90 0.95 -27.58 -1.81
CA ASN A 90 0.83 -28.44 -2.98
C ASN A 90 1.87 -28.09 -4.07
N VAL A 91 2.16 -26.79 -4.27
CA VAL A 91 3.18 -26.35 -5.24
C VAL A 91 4.59 -26.75 -4.78
N LEU A 92 4.87 -26.60 -3.48
CA LEU A 92 6.15 -27.06 -2.90
C LEU A 92 6.36 -28.57 -3.05
N LYS A 93 5.28 -29.36 -2.91
CA LYS A 93 5.35 -30.82 -3.09
C LYS A 93 5.59 -31.24 -4.55
N LEU A 94 5.11 -30.45 -5.49
CA LEU A 94 5.28 -30.73 -6.93
C LEU A 94 6.65 -30.30 -7.46
N ASN A 95 7.28 -29.34 -6.83
CA ASN A 95 8.60 -28.85 -7.25
C ASN A 95 9.56 -28.74 -6.05
N LEU A 96 10.38 -29.78 -5.86
CA LEU A 96 11.33 -29.89 -4.76
C LEU A 96 12.47 -28.86 -4.77
N ASN A 97 12.63 -28.12 -5.88
CA ASN A 97 13.60 -27.03 -5.96
C ASN A 97 13.08 -25.71 -5.36
N LEU A 98 11.77 -25.61 -5.09
CA LEU A 98 11.20 -24.46 -4.44
C LEU A 98 11.45 -24.51 -2.93
N LYS A 99 11.77 -23.35 -2.38
CA LYS A 99 11.86 -23.15 -0.93
C LYS A 99 10.78 -22.18 -0.49
N GLN A 100 10.16 -22.46 0.64
CA GLN A 100 9.17 -21.58 1.23
C GLN A 100 9.75 -20.19 1.53
N ASN A 101 8.92 -19.16 1.42
CA ASN A 101 9.30 -17.81 1.81
C ASN A 101 9.64 -17.75 3.32
N PRO A 102 10.62 -16.91 3.72
CA PRO A 102 11.00 -16.78 5.12
C PRO A 102 9.80 -16.49 6.03
N GLY A 103 9.79 -17.08 7.23
CA GLY A 103 8.72 -16.89 8.21
C GLY A 103 7.54 -17.87 8.09
N TYR A 104 7.42 -18.58 6.99
CA TYR A 104 6.40 -19.62 6.79
C TYR A 104 6.99 -21.03 6.97
N LYS A 105 6.15 -21.95 7.47
CA LYS A 105 6.49 -23.38 7.67
C LYS A 105 5.91 -24.24 6.55
#